data_d478b79f25fdba70e4e8edb2e4d7471e
#
_entry.id   d478b79f25fdba70e4e8edb2e4d7471e
#
_cell.length_a   1.000
_cell.length_b   1.000
_cell.length_c   1.000
_cell.angle_alpha   90.00
_cell.angle_beta   90.00
_cell.angle_gamma   90.00
#
_symmetry.space_group_name_H-M   'P 1'
#
loop_
_entity.id
_entity.type
_entity.pdbx_description
1 polymer ?
#
loop_
_entity_poly.entity_id
_entity_poly.type
_entity_poly.pdbx_seq_one_letter_code
_entity_poly.pdbx_strand_id
1 'polypeptide(L)'
;MNLARGAGRWIGVASVVPLVVGVYAVSVGFTSSTVLTFAAALGVPLGVTVFFRDPDRKPEGDGVVSPADGKVTVLREEDEQVRLGIFMNLYDVHVNRAPVGGEVVGSEHHEGGHRPAFSKDSERNERVVTQIDEYVVVQIAGAFARRITSYVGEGDTVERGERMGVIAFGSRVDVMFPEHYDHDDLVVEKGDRVRAGETVLAPNKDEQ
;
A
#
# COMPACT_ATOMS: atom_id res chain seq x y z
N MET A 1 7.53 16.86 0.41
CA MET A 1 6.71 15.66 0.15
C MET A 1 7.65 14.62 -0.43
N ASN A 2 7.88 13.55 0.30
CA ASN A 2 8.69 12.43 -0.20
C ASN A 2 7.87 11.61 -1.19
N LEU A 3 8.57 10.84 -2.03
CA LEU A 3 7.96 9.94 -3.00
C LEU A 3 8.43 8.51 -2.76
N ALA A 4 7.52 7.56 -2.98
CA ALA A 4 7.82 6.13 -2.91
C ALA A 4 8.98 5.74 -3.85
N ARG A 5 9.78 4.75 -3.45
CA ARG A 5 10.88 4.24 -4.29
C ARG A 5 10.33 3.77 -5.64
N GLY A 6 10.97 4.18 -6.73
CA GLY A 6 10.53 3.85 -8.09
C GLY A 6 9.45 4.76 -8.69
N ALA A 7 8.92 5.74 -7.95
CA ALA A 7 7.93 6.70 -8.44
C ALA A 7 8.41 7.48 -9.68
N GLY A 8 9.70 7.84 -9.74
CA GLY A 8 10.28 8.60 -10.86
C GLY A 8 10.05 7.96 -12.23
N ARG A 9 10.10 6.63 -12.32
CA ARG A 9 9.80 5.90 -13.56
C ARG A 9 8.35 6.13 -14.02
N TRP A 10 7.38 6.05 -13.11
CA TRP A 10 5.98 6.24 -13.40
C TRP A 10 5.65 7.69 -13.76
N ILE A 11 6.26 8.64 -13.05
CA ILE A 11 6.14 10.08 -13.33
C ILE A 11 6.74 10.38 -14.71
N GLY A 12 7.91 9.81 -15.04
CA GLY A 12 8.53 9.95 -16.35
C GLY A 12 7.64 9.45 -17.48
N VAL A 13 7.06 8.25 -17.35
CA VAL A 13 6.12 7.70 -18.33
C VAL A 13 4.87 8.58 -18.45
N ALA A 14 4.30 9.02 -17.33
CA ALA A 14 3.13 9.90 -17.31
C ALA A 14 3.40 11.26 -17.98
N SER A 15 4.64 11.78 -17.90
CA SER A 15 5.05 13.05 -18.50
C SER A 15 5.13 13.01 -20.03
N VAL A 16 5.11 11.84 -20.64
CA VAL A 16 5.03 11.70 -22.10
C VAL A 16 3.70 12.24 -22.62
N VAL A 17 2.61 12.12 -21.85
CA VAL A 17 1.27 12.58 -22.27
C VAL A 17 1.24 14.09 -22.54
N PRO A 18 1.59 14.98 -21.58
CA PRO A 18 1.63 16.41 -21.86
C PRO A 18 2.68 16.80 -22.89
N LEU A 19 3.79 16.06 -23.01
CA LEU A 19 4.79 16.31 -24.04
C LEU A 19 4.20 16.12 -25.46
N VAL A 20 3.52 15.00 -25.70
CA VAL A 20 2.87 14.70 -27.00
C VAL A 20 1.79 15.73 -27.31
N VAL A 21 0.96 16.07 -26.32
CA VAL A 21 -0.09 17.08 -26.49
C VAL A 21 0.52 18.47 -26.78
N GLY A 22 1.63 18.82 -26.12
CA GLY A 22 2.34 20.07 -26.34
C GLY A 22 2.91 20.17 -27.77
N VAL A 23 3.58 19.11 -28.25
CA VAL A 23 4.07 19.04 -29.64
C VAL A 23 2.94 19.17 -30.63
N TYR A 24 1.81 18.49 -30.41
CA TYR A 24 0.62 18.63 -31.24
C TYR A 24 0.09 20.08 -31.25
N ALA A 25 -0.03 20.72 -30.08
CA ALA A 25 -0.50 22.11 -29.98
C ALA A 25 0.40 23.08 -30.74
N VAL A 26 1.72 22.87 -30.75
CA VAL A 26 2.66 23.68 -31.55
C VAL A 26 2.42 23.46 -33.06
N SER A 27 2.14 22.22 -33.48
CA SER A 27 1.95 21.90 -34.92
C SER A 27 0.66 22.43 -35.53
N VAL A 28 -0.43 22.48 -34.75
CA VAL A 28 -1.76 22.92 -35.22
C VAL A 28 -2.11 24.36 -34.81
N GLY A 29 -1.28 24.98 -33.98
CA GLY A 29 -1.49 26.32 -33.45
C GLY A 29 -2.19 26.31 -32.06
N PHE A 30 -1.98 27.40 -31.34
CA PHE A 30 -2.54 27.62 -30.02
C PHE A 30 -3.98 28.12 -30.09
N THR A 31 -4.92 27.21 -30.01
CA THR A 31 -6.34 27.51 -29.85
C THR A 31 -6.76 27.29 -28.39
N SER A 32 -7.92 27.83 -28.00
CA SER A 32 -8.46 27.59 -26.64
C SER A 32 -8.60 26.09 -26.34
N SER A 33 -8.96 25.28 -27.34
CA SER A 33 -9.07 23.81 -27.16
C SER A 33 -7.72 23.14 -26.95
N THR A 34 -6.67 23.50 -27.70
CA THR A 34 -5.33 22.91 -27.52
C THR A 34 -4.73 23.30 -26.16
N VAL A 35 -4.95 24.53 -25.70
CA VAL A 35 -4.51 24.98 -24.38
C VAL A 35 -5.22 24.24 -23.27
N LEU A 36 -6.53 24.05 -23.33
CA LEU A 36 -7.29 23.27 -22.34
C LEU A 36 -6.87 21.81 -22.32
N THR A 37 -6.65 21.20 -23.49
CA THR A 37 -6.18 19.81 -23.57
C THR A 37 -4.79 19.65 -22.97
N PHE A 38 -3.88 20.60 -23.22
CA PHE A 38 -2.55 20.59 -22.61
C PHE A 38 -2.61 20.75 -21.09
N ALA A 39 -3.44 21.68 -20.60
CA ALA A 39 -3.64 21.86 -19.16
C ALA A 39 -4.20 20.59 -18.49
N ALA A 40 -5.17 19.92 -19.12
CA ALA A 40 -5.69 18.64 -18.65
C ALA A 40 -4.62 17.53 -18.66
N ALA A 41 -3.79 17.49 -19.71
CA ALA A 41 -2.70 16.52 -19.83
C ALA A 41 -1.64 16.65 -18.71
N LEU A 42 -1.38 17.87 -18.23
CA LEU A 42 -0.51 18.11 -17.07
C LEU A 42 -1.06 17.49 -15.78
N GLY A 43 -2.37 17.27 -15.69
CA GLY A 43 -3.00 16.58 -14.57
C GLY A 43 -2.55 15.12 -14.41
N VAL A 44 -2.11 14.45 -15.50
CA VAL A 44 -1.69 13.04 -15.47
C VAL A 44 -0.43 12.83 -14.62
N PRO A 45 0.72 13.48 -14.92
CA PRO A 45 1.91 13.32 -14.08
C PRO A 45 1.69 13.87 -12.67
N LEU A 46 0.87 14.89 -12.47
CA LEU A 46 0.50 15.39 -11.15
C LEU A 46 -0.26 14.32 -10.35
N GLY A 47 -1.26 13.68 -10.95
CA GLY A 47 -2.01 12.59 -10.33
C GLY A 47 -1.12 11.41 -9.95
N VAL A 48 -0.19 11.01 -10.82
CA VAL A 48 0.82 9.98 -10.52
C VAL A 48 1.73 10.40 -9.38
N THR A 49 2.16 11.66 -9.34
CA THR A 49 2.99 12.19 -8.24
C THR A 49 2.25 12.13 -6.91
N VAL A 50 0.98 12.54 -6.89
CA VAL A 50 0.13 12.47 -5.70
C VAL A 50 -0.11 11.02 -5.26
N PHE A 51 -0.30 10.10 -6.22
CA PHE A 51 -0.47 8.68 -5.94
C PHE A 51 0.76 8.08 -5.23
N PHE A 52 1.96 8.38 -5.68
CA PHE A 52 3.21 7.89 -5.11
C PHE A 52 3.75 8.74 -3.97
N ARG A 53 2.93 9.61 -3.37
CA ARG A 53 3.35 10.39 -2.20
C ARG A 53 3.68 9.46 -1.03
N ASP A 54 4.72 9.83 -0.30
CA ASP A 54 5.21 9.12 0.88
C ASP A 54 5.41 10.10 2.04
N PRO A 55 4.35 10.38 2.81
CA PRO A 55 4.44 11.27 3.96
C PRO A 55 5.31 10.66 5.05
N ASP A 56 6.07 11.50 5.74
CA ASP A 56 6.74 11.09 6.97
C ASP A 56 5.69 10.87 8.05
N ARG A 57 5.79 9.74 8.74
CA ARG A 57 4.88 9.32 9.79
C ARG A 57 5.65 8.74 10.94
N LYS A 58 5.12 8.91 12.13
CA LYS A 58 5.67 8.34 13.35
C LYS A 58 4.56 7.55 14.04
N PRO A 59 4.83 6.30 14.43
CA PRO A 59 3.88 5.53 15.22
C PRO A 59 3.56 6.28 16.53
N GLU A 60 2.28 6.39 16.85
CA GLU A 60 1.81 6.94 18.12
C GLU A 60 1.51 5.79 19.08
N GLY A 61 1.81 6.00 20.39
CA GLY A 61 1.59 5.00 21.42
C GLY A 61 2.33 3.68 21.19
N ASP A 62 1.94 2.65 21.92
CA ASP A 62 2.46 1.28 21.79
C ASP A 62 1.46 0.39 21.06
N GLY A 63 1.93 -0.77 20.57
CA GLY A 63 1.09 -1.78 19.91
C GLY A 63 1.33 -1.93 18.43
N VAL A 64 0.51 -2.76 17.82
CA VAL A 64 0.55 -3.11 16.40
C VAL A 64 -0.08 -1.98 15.59
N VAL A 65 0.68 -1.37 14.66
CA VAL A 65 0.16 -0.28 13.82
C VAL A 65 -0.30 -0.78 12.46
N SER A 66 -1.20 -0.03 11.84
CA SER A 66 -1.69 -0.34 10.49
C SER A 66 -0.54 -0.37 9.47
N PRO A 67 -0.42 -1.42 8.65
CA PRO A 67 0.58 -1.49 7.59
C PRO A 67 0.18 -0.69 6.33
N ALA A 68 -1.07 -0.25 6.23
CA ALA A 68 -1.59 0.42 5.04
C ALA A 68 -2.57 1.55 5.39
N ASP A 69 -2.69 2.52 4.46
CA ASP A 69 -3.82 3.45 4.45
C ASP A 69 -5.03 2.77 3.83
N GLY A 70 -6.21 3.03 4.37
CA GLY A 70 -7.41 2.55 3.72
C GLY A 70 -8.56 2.24 4.66
N LYS A 71 -9.35 1.27 4.25
CA LYS A 71 -10.53 0.82 4.99
C LYS A 71 -10.38 -0.64 5.38
N VAL A 72 -10.65 -0.97 6.66
CA VAL A 72 -10.72 -2.36 7.13
C VAL A 72 -11.90 -3.05 6.43
N THR A 73 -11.61 -4.05 5.62
CA THR A 73 -12.61 -4.80 4.83
C THR A 73 -12.69 -6.27 5.20
N VAL A 74 -11.60 -6.81 5.72
CA VAL A 74 -11.50 -8.19 6.22
C VAL A 74 -11.19 -8.12 7.71
N LEU A 75 -11.94 -8.85 8.49
CA LEU A 75 -11.69 -9.09 9.90
C LEU A 75 -12.32 -10.44 10.20
N ARG A 76 -11.50 -11.46 10.39
CA ARG A 76 -11.92 -12.85 10.59
C ARG A 76 -10.84 -13.67 11.27
N GLU A 77 -11.24 -14.73 11.90
CA GLU A 77 -10.33 -15.79 12.33
C GLU A 77 -10.06 -16.73 11.15
N GLU A 78 -8.82 -17.13 10.99
CA GLU A 78 -8.35 -18.03 9.97
C GLU A 78 -7.18 -18.86 10.54
N ASP A 79 -7.34 -20.18 10.63
CA ASP A 79 -6.33 -21.11 11.16
C ASP A 79 -5.84 -20.70 12.58
N GLU A 80 -6.77 -20.38 13.50
CA GLU A 80 -6.52 -19.94 14.89
C GLU A 80 -5.80 -18.58 15.02
N GLN A 81 -5.68 -17.84 13.92
CA GLN A 81 -5.08 -16.50 13.88
C GLN A 81 -6.11 -15.45 13.46
N VAL A 82 -5.99 -14.26 13.99
CA VAL A 82 -6.80 -13.12 13.54
C VAL A 82 -6.19 -12.53 12.29
N ARG A 83 -7.00 -12.47 11.21
CA ARG A 83 -6.64 -11.81 9.96
C ARG A 83 -7.40 -10.50 9.79
N LEU A 84 -6.67 -9.40 9.65
CA LEU A 84 -7.17 -8.06 9.38
C LEU A 84 -6.71 -7.60 8.01
N GLY A 85 -7.65 -7.29 7.11
CA GLY A 85 -7.33 -6.83 5.75
C GLY A 85 -7.80 -5.40 5.48
N ILE A 86 -6.90 -4.59 4.93
CA ILE A 86 -7.07 -3.16 4.66
C ILE A 86 -7.07 -2.94 3.16
N PHE A 87 -8.19 -2.46 2.62
CA PHE A 87 -8.33 -2.10 1.22
C PHE A 87 -7.93 -0.66 0.98
N MET A 88 -7.00 -0.44 0.04
CA MET A 88 -6.49 0.87 -0.37
C MET A 88 -7.18 1.34 -1.64
N ASN A 89 -7.79 2.54 -1.61
CA ASN A 89 -8.31 3.22 -2.78
C ASN A 89 -7.20 4.01 -3.49
N LEU A 90 -7.45 4.43 -4.74
CA LEU A 90 -6.48 5.19 -5.54
C LEU A 90 -5.99 6.51 -4.90
N TYR A 91 -6.77 7.09 -4.00
CA TYR A 91 -6.41 8.32 -3.30
C TYR A 91 -5.70 8.09 -1.96
N ASP A 92 -5.64 6.85 -1.47
CA ASP A 92 -4.91 6.49 -0.26
C ASP A 92 -3.38 6.49 -0.51
N VAL A 93 -2.56 6.52 0.53
CA VAL A 93 -1.10 6.36 0.40
C VAL A 93 -0.80 4.88 0.18
N HIS A 94 -0.01 4.58 -0.85
CA HIS A 94 0.28 3.19 -1.23
C HIS A 94 1.63 2.66 -0.73
N VAL A 95 2.32 3.44 0.09
CA VAL A 95 3.50 2.98 0.82
C VAL A 95 3.05 2.20 2.05
N ASN A 96 3.43 0.93 2.11
CA ASN A 96 3.13 0.05 3.22
C ASN A 96 4.24 0.12 4.27
N ARG A 97 3.86 -0.10 5.53
CA ARG A 97 4.73 0.04 6.68
C ARG A 97 4.69 -1.19 7.58
N ALA A 98 5.79 -1.45 8.28
CA ALA A 98 5.88 -2.54 9.24
C ALA A 98 4.90 -2.31 10.41
N PRO A 99 4.01 -3.27 10.71
CA PRO A 99 3.06 -3.13 11.81
C PRO A 99 3.73 -3.21 13.17
N VAL A 100 4.82 -3.93 13.26
CA VAL A 100 5.68 -4.12 14.44
C VAL A 100 7.14 -3.92 14.05
N GLY A 101 8.02 -3.72 15.02
CA GLY A 101 9.46 -3.85 14.85
C GLY A 101 9.87 -5.30 15.02
N GLY A 102 10.94 -5.75 14.35
CA GLY A 102 11.44 -7.11 14.47
C GLY A 102 12.32 -7.53 13.29
N GLU A 103 12.69 -8.79 13.26
CA GLU A 103 13.45 -9.41 12.18
C GLU A 103 12.50 -9.92 11.08
N VAL A 104 12.84 -9.66 9.83
CA VAL A 104 12.15 -10.27 8.68
C VAL A 104 12.67 -11.70 8.53
N VAL A 105 11.95 -12.66 9.06
CA VAL A 105 12.33 -14.09 9.06
C VAL A 105 11.96 -14.80 7.76
N GLY A 106 11.19 -14.14 6.89
CA GLY A 106 10.86 -14.64 5.57
C GLY A 106 10.21 -13.58 4.69
N SER A 107 10.49 -13.61 3.39
CA SER A 107 9.85 -12.74 2.39
C SER A 107 9.71 -13.49 1.08
N GLU A 108 8.47 -13.85 0.72
CA GLU A 108 8.17 -14.62 -0.48
C GLU A 108 7.28 -13.86 -1.45
N HIS A 109 7.68 -13.84 -2.72
CA HIS A 109 6.88 -13.29 -3.82
C HIS A 109 6.16 -14.42 -4.57
N HIS A 110 4.85 -14.36 -4.60
CA HIS A 110 4.01 -15.29 -5.34
C HIS A 110 3.41 -14.60 -6.56
N GLU A 111 3.72 -15.09 -7.74
CA GLU A 111 3.04 -14.67 -8.96
C GLU A 111 1.57 -15.10 -8.93
N GLY A 112 0.69 -14.29 -9.53
CA GLY A 112 -0.73 -14.58 -9.51
C GLY A 112 -1.55 -13.79 -10.52
N GLY A 113 -2.88 -13.91 -10.41
CA GLY A 113 -3.83 -13.18 -11.24
C GLY A 113 -3.94 -11.70 -10.87
N HIS A 114 -4.83 -11.01 -11.59
CA HIS A 114 -5.12 -9.58 -11.39
C HIS A 114 -6.62 -9.39 -11.20
N ARG A 115 -7.18 -9.93 -10.12
CA ARG A 115 -8.59 -9.76 -9.76
C ARG A 115 -8.77 -8.55 -8.84
N PRO A 116 -9.97 -7.95 -8.76
CA PRO A 116 -10.21 -6.84 -7.82
C PRO A 116 -9.82 -7.23 -6.39
N ALA A 117 -9.04 -6.37 -5.71
CA ALA A 117 -8.49 -6.66 -4.38
C ALA A 117 -9.56 -6.84 -3.28
N PHE A 118 -10.78 -6.34 -3.50
CA PHE A 118 -11.93 -6.55 -2.62
C PHE A 118 -12.66 -7.89 -2.85
N SER A 119 -12.32 -8.65 -3.90
CA SER A 119 -12.92 -9.95 -4.20
C SER A 119 -12.36 -11.04 -3.27
N LYS A 120 -13.18 -12.03 -2.93
CA LYS A 120 -12.73 -13.24 -2.23
C LYS A 120 -11.65 -14.00 -3.01
N ASP A 121 -11.67 -13.88 -4.34
CA ASP A 121 -10.67 -14.51 -5.22
C ASP A 121 -9.33 -13.74 -5.29
N SER A 122 -9.21 -12.60 -4.60
CA SER A 122 -7.97 -11.80 -4.58
C SER A 122 -6.78 -12.53 -3.94
N GLU A 123 -7.03 -13.57 -3.17
CA GLU A 123 -5.99 -14.43 -2.59
C GLU A 123 -5.17 -15.19 -3.66
N ARG A 124 -5.68 -15.27 -4.90
CA ARG A 124 -4.97 -15.83 -6.07
C ARG A 124 -4.22 -14.77 -6.88
N ASN A 125 -4.21 -13.52 -6.43
CA ASN A 125 -3.48 -12.45 -7.08
C ASN A 125 -1.98 -12.52 -6.74
N GLU A 126 -1.19 -11.77 -7.53
CA GLU A 126 0.20 -11.47 -7.19
C GLU A 126 0.25 -10.94 -5.76
N ARG A 127 1.11 -11.52 -4.92
CA ARG A 127 1.27 -11.15 -3.53
C ARG A 127 2.70 -11.30 -3.05
N VAL A 128 3.06 -10.50 -2.07
CA VAL A 128 4.28 -10.66 -1.28
C VAL A 128 3.86 -10.97 0.14
N VAL A 129 4.37 -12.07 0.67
CA VAL A 129 4.18 -12.51 2.05
C VAL A 129 5.47 -12.21 2.80
N THR A 130 5.41 -11.33 3.79
CA THR A 130 6.54 -10.96 4.63
C THR A 130 6.24 -11.34 6.06
N GLN A 131 7.08 -12.15 6.66
CA GLN A 131 6.99 -12.51 8.07
C GLN A 131 7.97 -11.65 8.87
N ILE A 132 7.46 -10.94 9.88
CA ILE A 132 8.22 -10.14 10.84
C ILE A 132 8.00 -10.78 12.20
N ASP A 133 9.02 -11.47 12.71
CA ASP A 133 8.90 -12.34 13.89
C ASP A 133 7.69 -13.28 13.74
N GLU A 134 6.65 -13.16 14.58
CA GLU A 134 5.44 -13.99 14.56
C GLU A 134 4.31 -13.39 13.69
N TYR A 135 4.45 -12.15 13.22
CA TYR A 135 3.44 -11.47 12.41
C TYR A 135 3.63 -11.73 10.92
N VAL A 136 2.53 -11.95 10.19
CA VAL A 136 2.58 -12.10 8.74
C VAL A 136 1.86 -10.94 8.06
N VAL A 137 2.57 -10.23 7.19
CA VAL A 137 2.02 -9.16 6.37
C VAL A 137 1.92 -9.63 4.93
N VAL A 138 0.71 -9.60 4.38
CA VAL A 138 0.45 -10.03 3.00
C VAL A 138 0.07 -8.81 2.16
N GLN A 139 0.96 -8.40 1.28
CA GLN A 139 0.70 -7.36 0.27
C GLN A 139 0.06 -8.02 -0.95
N ILE A 140 -1.15 -7.60 -1.33
CA ILE A 140 -1.95 -8.21 -2.40
C ILE A 140 -2.22 -7.19 -3.48
N ALA A 141 -1.78 -7.47 -4.70
CA ALA A 141 -2.04 -6.65 -5.88
C ALA A 141 -3.52 -6.77 -6.31
N GLY A 142 -4.13 -5.65 -6.68
CA GLY A 142 -5.49 -5.62 -7.23
C GLY A 142 -5.51 -5.71 -8.75
N ALA A 143 -6.71 -5.54 -9.35
CA ALA A 143 -6.95 -5.69 -10.79
C ALA A 143 -6.11 -4.74 -11.68
N PHE A 144 -5.77 -3.56 -11.16
CA PHE A 144 -4.96 -2.56 -11.86
C PHE A 144 -3.51 -2.53 -11.37
N ALA A 145 -3.22 -3.22 -10.27
CA ALA A 145 -1.86 -3.31 -9.72
C ALA A 145 -0.98 -4.09 -10.69
N ARG A 146 0.16 -3.50 -11.02
CA ARG A 146 1.11 -4.08 -11.98
C ARG A 146 2.39 -4.55 -11.31
N ARG A 147 2.60 -4.21 -10.04
CA ARG A 147 3.79 -4.60 -9.32
C ARG A 147 3.69 -4.27 -7.82
N ILE A 148 4.05 -5.24 -7.00
CA ILE A 148 4.44 -5.05 -5.62
C ILE A 148 5.96 -4.84 -5.62
N THR A 149 6.43 -3.79 -4.95
CA THR A 149 7.85 -3.56 -4.74
C THR A 149 8.11 -3.63 -3.25
N SER A 150 8.74 -4.72 -2.80
CA SER A 150 9.23 -4.83 -1.43
C SER A 150 10.49 -4.00 -1.24
N TYR A 151 10.63 -3.38 -0.07
CA TYR A 151 11.83 -2.64 0.34
C TYR A 151 12.66 -3.42 1.34
N VAL A 152 12.10 -4.51 1.86
CA VAL A 152 12.68 -5.39 2.86
C VAL A 152 12.75 -6.83 2.34
N GLY A 153 13.68 -7.59 2.86
CA GLY A 153 13.88 -9.00 2.54
C GLY A 153 14.25 -9.80 3.79
N GLU A 154 14.33 -11.10 3.65
CA GLU A 154 14.73 -12.01 4.71
C GLU A 154 16.10 -11.61 5.29
N GLY A 155 16.19 -11.57 6.62
CA GLY A 155 17.37 -11.16 7.40
C GLY A 155 17.46 -9.65 7.66
N ASP A 156 16.58 -8.82 7.10
CA ASP A 156 16.51 -7.40 7.45
C ASP A 156 15.87 -7.23 8.82
N THR A 157 16.26 -6.18 9.54
CA THR A 157 15.57 -5.72 10.76
C THR A 157 14.79 -4.47 10.43
N VAL A 158 13.54 -4.40 10.85
CA VAL A 158 12.66 -3.26 10.61
C VAL A 158 12.21 -2.63 11.93
N GLU A 159 12.01 -1.31 11.91
CA GLU A 159 11.37 -0.61 13.01
C GLU A 159 9.85 -0.54 12.78
N ARG A 160 9.09 -0.48 13.87
CA ARG A 160 7.64 -0.27 13.81
C ARG A 160 7.30 1.02 13.05
N GLY A 161 6.45 0.92 12.02
CA GLY A 161 6.09 2.03 11.14
C GLY A 161 7.10 2.29 10.03
N GLU A 162 8.20 1.53 9.93
CA GLU A 162 9.16 1.62 8.85
C GLU A 162 8.54 1.23 7.51
N ARG A 163 9.05 1.82 6.42
CA ARG A 163 8.59 1.56 5.05
C ARG A 163 9.01 0.18 4.58
N MET A 164 8.06 -0.70 4.33
CA MET A 164 8.34 -2.07 3.89
C MET A 164 8.01 -2.35 2.43
N GLY A 165 7.33 -1.45 1.75
CA GLY A 165 7.04 -1.65 0.33
C GLY A 165 6.02 -0.67 -0.25
N VAL A 166 5.73 -0.83 -1.54
CA VAL A 166 4.68 -0.09 -2.26
C VAL A 166 3.96 -1.00 -3.24
N ILE A 167 2.62 -0.86 -3.31
CA ILE A 167 1.79 -1.56 -4.29
C ILE A 167 1.21 -0.51 -5.26
N ALA A 168 1.50 -0.64 -6.55
CA ALA A 168 1.01 0.31 -7.53
C ALA A 168 -0.42 -0.05 -8.00
N PHE A 169 -1.37 0.89 -7.83
CA PHE A 169 -2.74 0.88 -8.36
C PHE A 169 -3.70 -0.18 -7.81
N GLY A 170 -4.36 0.14 -6.70
CA GLY A 170 -5.47 -0.64 -6.11
C GLY A 170 -5.01 -1.95 -5.49
N SER A 171 -5.13 -2.07 -4.19
CA SER A 171 -4.48 -3.13 -3.44
C SER A 171 -5.15 -3.39 -2.10
N ARG A 172 -4.76 -4.48 -1.49
CA ARG A 172 -5.10 -4.84 -0.11
C ARG A 172 -3.84 -5.27 0.62
N VAL A 173 -3.76 -4.91 1.88
CA VAL A 173 -2.73 -5.45 2.77
C VAL A 173 -3.42 -6.14 3.93
N ASP A 174 -3.05 -7.38 4.16
CA ASP A 174 -3.55 -8.15 5.29
C ASP A 174 -2.44 -8.30 6.34
N VAL A 175 -2.83 -8.26 7.61
CA VAL A 175 -2.01 -8.65 8.75
C VAL A 175 -2.63 -9.89 9.36
N MET A 176 -1.82 -10.92 9.57
CA MET A 176 -2.14 -12.07 10.40
C MET A 176 -1.42 -11.87 11.73
N PHE A 177 -2.19 -11.86 12.78
CA PHE A 177 -1.68 -11.71 14.14
C PHE A 177 -1.25 -13.08 14.69
N PRO A 178 -0.26 -13.13 15.60
CA PRO A 178 0.07 -14.35 16.33
C PRO A 178 -1.13 -14.97 17.05
N GLU A 179 -1.07 -16.28 17.34
CA GLU A 179 -2.18 -17.04 17.95
C GLU A 179 -2.65 -16.52 19.32
N HIS A 180 -1.79 -15.78 20.02
CA HIS A 180 -2.14 -15.19 21.32
C HIS A 180 -3.00 -13.91 21.24
N TYR A 181 -3.33 -13.44 19.99
CA TYR A 181 -4.28 -12.36 19.76
C TYR A 181 -5.66 -12.91 19.39
N ASP A 182 -6.67 -12.41 20.08
CA ASP A 182 -8.07 -12.66 19.78
C ASP A 182 -8.71 -11.48 19.05
N HIS A 183 -9.88 -11.71 18.48
CA HIS A 183 -10.66 -10.65 17.82
C HIS A 183 -10.96 -9.47 18.76
N ASP A 184 -11.18 -9.74 20.05
CA ASP A 184 -11.52 -8.74 21.08
C ASP A 184 -10.32 -7.86 21.47
N ASP A 185 -9.10 -8.24 21.10
CA ASP A 185 -7.89 -7.43 21.30
C ASP A 185 -7.75 -6.30 20.28
N LEU A 186 -8.49 -6.37 19.17
CA LEU A 186 -8.42 -5.35 18.14
C LEU A 186 -9.22 -4.11 18.55
N VAL A 187 -8.61 -2.96 18.40
CA VAL A 187 -9.22 -1.65 18.72
C VAL A 187 -9.87 -0.99 17.49
N VAL A 188 -9.95 -1.72 16.39
CA VAL A 188 -10.59 -1.29 15.14
C VAL A 188 -11.61 -2.30 14.66
N GLU A 189 -12.63 -1.82 13.95
CA GLU A 189 -13.73 -2.64 13.44
C GLU A 189 -13.74 -2.65 11.91
N LYS A 190 -14.45 -3.63 11.34
CA LYS A 190 -14.71 -3.68 9.91
C LYS A 190 -15.49 -2.44 9.46
N GLY A 191 -14.90 -1.67 8.58
CA GLY A 191 -15.43 -0.42 8.09
C GLY A 191 -14.63 0.81 8.49
N ASP A 192 -13.76 0.69 9.48
CA ASP A 192 -12.93 1.79 9.95
C ASP A 192 -11.89 2.21 8.92
N ARG A 193 -11.52 3.49 8.99
CA ARG A 193 -10.41 4.04 8.24
C ARG A 193 -9.16 4.09 9.09
N VAL A 194 -8.08 3.57 8.51
CA VAL A 194 -6.78 3.46 9.17
C VAL A 194 -5.68 4.11 8.31
N ARG A 195 -4.59 4.48 8.98
CA ARG A 195 -3.40 5.08 8.37
C ARG A 195 -2.16 4.25 8.67
N ALA A 196 -1.40 3.92 7.63
CA ALA A 196 -0.15 3.16 7.73
C ALA A 196 0.84 3.82 8.70
N GLY A 197 1.33 3.05 9.66
CA GLY A 197 2.32 3.51 10.64
C GLY A 197 1.81 4.50 11.69
N GLU A 198 0.50 4.83 11.72
CA GLU A 198 -0.09 5.75 12.69
C GLU A 198 -1.21 5.09 13.50
N THR A 199 -2.21 4.51 12.83
CA THR A 199 -3.36 3.93 13.54
C THR A 199 -2.97 2.64 14.24
N VAL A 200 -3.18 2.56 15.55
CA VAL A 200 -3.02 1.34 16.33
C VAL A 200 -4.17 0.39 16.00
N LEU A 201 -3.87 -0.86 15.71
CA LEU A 201 -4.83 -1.93 15.42
C LEU A 201 -5.10 -2.80 16.65
N ALA A 202 -4.07 -3.04 17.47
CA ALA A 202 -4.13 -3.82 18.70
C ALA A 202 -3.04 -3.34 19.68
N PRO A 203 -3.24 -3.49 21.02
CA PRO A 203 -2.18 -3.24 21.99
C PRO A 203 -1.04 -4.24 21.80
N ASN A 204 0.15 -3.91 22.30
CA ASN A 204 1.26 -4.86 22.34
C ASN A 204 1.01 -5.92 23.42
N LYS A 205 1.07 -7.20 23.04
CA LYS A 205 0.98 -8.34 23.94
C LYS A 205 2.30 -9.10 24.07
N ASP A 206 3.28 -8.78 23.24
CA ASP A 206 4.57 -9.51 23.20
C ASP A 206 5.48 -9.19 24.39
N GLU A 207 5.14 -8.21 25.22
CA GLU A 207 5.89 -7.79 26.41
C GLU A 207 5.25 -8.24 27.76
N GLN A 208 4.24 -9.14 27.74
CA GLN A 208 3.58 -9.59 28.96
C GLN A 208 4.02 -10.98 29.40
#